data_4affd74824b31fa949690fed325732a3
#
_entry.id   4affd74824b31fa949690fed325732a3
#
_cell.length_a   1.000
_cell.length_b   1.000
_cell.length_c   1.000
_cell.angle_alpha   90.00
_cell.angle_beta   90.00
_cell.angle_gamma   90.00
#
_symmetry.space_group_name_H-M   'P 1'
#
loop_
_entity.id
_entity.type
_entity.pdbx_description
1 polymer ?
#
loop_
_entity_poly.entity_id
_entity_poly.type
_entity_poly.pdbx_seq_one_letter_code
_entity_poly.pdbx_strand_id
1 'polypeptide(L)'
;MLKYIYLFLVILIISGCTANQYLPKTNGEKIYLISSSSAYDENVVEKIIQKFSQEGFIVNTKYLNQQPTELGYVNTDQKRAETLVSALSDPDVHYLWFIRGGAGALNLYPALMASKEKIKRMPAKIAIGFSDVTAVEYFAQNELKWPSIHGVLASYNKEVSGEDSIISRNNSILEIPMIIKKGVEYSGLELINNRSRKNISGIISGGNLTLIQSLFSTKYEINYQNKILIFEDTGVSYRQLDRTLHQLLFKKNFAPHAIIFGQFYPEKSAEKDKLLYKKVITNFAKQASFPVFYYPFFGHGATNQPFIIGNNADIICSEQSSFCSIKQKGIKQKNYRKVQWLRNES
;
A
#
# COMPACT_ATOMS: atom_id res chain seq x y z
N MET A 1 20.30 -65.55 -27.77
CA MET A 1 19.64 -65.15 -26.50
C MET A 1 19.45 -63.65 -26.48
N LEU A 2 18.25 -63.18 -26.85
CA LEU A 2 17.92 -61.76 -26.91
C LEU A 2 17.30 -61.36 -25.56
N LYS A 3 17.95 -60.42 -24.83
CA LYS A 3 17.41 -59.84 -23.60
C LYS A 3 16.54 -58.59 -23.98
N TYR A 4 15.27 -58.63 -23.80
CA TYR A 4 14.35 -57.50 -23.89
C TYR A 4 14.52 -56.65 -22.63
N ILE A 5 14.89 -55.38 -22.82
CA ILE A 5 14.86 -54.37 -21.77
C ILE A 5 13.55 -53.60 -21.96
N TYR A 6 12.60 -53.77 -21.02
CA TYR A 6 11.38 -52.93 -20.93
C TYR A 6 11.73 -51.63 -20.26
N LEU A 7 11.67 -50.55 -21.04
CA LEU A 7 11.78 -49.17 -20.52
C LEU A 7 10.37 -48.73 -20.07
N PHE A 8 10.14 -48.67 -18.73
CA PHE A 8 8.92 -48.09 -18.18
C PHE A 8 9.03 -46.58 -18.23
N LEU A 9 8.29 -45.96 -19.14
CA LEU A 9 8.11 -44.52 -19.21
C LEU A 9 7.03 -44.12 -18.17
N VAL A 10 7.48 -43.60 -17.02
CA VAL A 10 6.55 -43.02 -16.03
C VAL A 10 6.21 -41.61 -16.51
N ILE A 11 5.03 -41.44 -17.11
CA ILE A 11 4.47 -40.12 -17.42
C ILE A 11 3.89 -39.56 -16.12
N LEU A 12 4.62 -38.68 -15.46
CA LEU A 12 4.11 -37.83 -14.39
C LEU A 12 3.14 -36.82 -15.02
N ILE A 13 1.86 -37.10 -14.98
CA ILE A 13 0.79 -36.13 -15.26
C ILE A 13 0.76 -35.18 -14.06
N ILE A 14 1.46 -34.03 -14.18
CA ILE A 14 1.28 -32.92 -13.26
C ILE A 14 -0.06 -32.27 -13.63
N SER A 15 -1.14 -32.73 -13.02
CA SER A 15 -2.43 -32.04 -13.03
C SER A 15 -2.27 -30.75 -12.22
N GLY A 16 -1.79 -29.71 -12.87
CA GLY A 16 -1.87 -28.35 -12.37
C GLY A 16 -3.35 -27.95 -12.27
N CYS A 17 -4.01 -28.26 -11.17
CA CYS A 17 -5.24 -27.58 -10.79
C CYS A 17 -4.92 -26.11 -10.56
N THR A 18 -4.97 -25.29 -11.60
CA THR A 18 -5.24 -23.87 -11.45
C THR A 18 -6.68 -23.75 -10.95
N ALA A 19 -6.85 -23.87 -9.65
CA ALA A 19 -8.08 -23.44 -9.00
C ALA A 19 -8.18 -21.93 -9.28
N ASN A 20 -8.97 -21.58 -10.29
CA ASN A 20 -9.50 -20.23 -10.42
C ASN A 20 -10.35 -20.02 -9.15
N GLN A 21 -9.71 -19.53 -8.07
CA GLN A 21 -10.44 -19.10 -6.90
C GLN A 21 -11.24 -17.88 -7.34
N TYR A 22 -12.49 -18.08 -7.70
CA TYR A 22 -13.48 -17.02 -7.84
C TYR A 22 -13.50 -16.29 -6.49
N LEU A 23 -12.89 -15.12 -6.44
CA LEU A 23 -13.03 -14.23 -5.30
C LEU A 23 -14.51 -13.90 -5.19
N PRO A 24 -15.14 -14.07 -4.03
CA PRO A 24 -16.57 -13.82 -3.89
C PRO A 24 -16.81 -12.32 -4.15
N LYS A 25 -17.83 -12.02 -4.96
CA LYS A 25 -18.33 -10.65 -5.13
C LYS A 25 -18.62 -10.02 -3.77
N THR A 26 -18.39 -8.72 -3.64
CA THR A 26 -18.69 -8.00 -2.41
C THR A 26 -20.21 -7.98 -2.17
N ASN A 27 -20.61 -7.95 -0.90
CA ASN A 27 -22.04 -7.95 -0.52
C ASN A 27 -22.61 -6.51 -0.42
N GLY A 28 -22.40 -5.67 -1.44
CA GLY A 28 -22.92 -4.30 -1.46
C GLY A 28 -22.15 -3.34 -0.54
N GLU A 29 -20.85 -3.52 -0.36
CA GLU A 29 -20.03 -2.62 0.43
C GLU A 29 -19.97 -1.23 -0.23
N LYS A 30 -20.35 -0.20 0.54
CA LYS A 30 -20.38 1.18 0.09
C LYS A 30 -18.99 1.79 0.18
N ILE A 31 -18.46 2.22 -0.96
CA ILE A 31 -17.19 2.93 -1.07
C ILE A 31 -17.41 4.36 -1.54
N TYR A 32 -16.56 5.26 -1.07
CA TYR A 32 -16.55 6.65 -1.51
C TYR A 32 -15.27 6.92 -2.29
N LEU A 33 -15.42 7.39 -3.53
CA LEU A 33 -14.29 7.82 -4.34
C LEU A 33 -13.85 9.21 -3.92
N ILE A 34 -12.52 9.41 -3.87
CA ILE A 34 -11.92 10.70 -3.51
C ILE A 34 -10.64 10.93 -4.31
N SER A 35 -10.28 12.18 -4.55
CA SER A 35 -8.98 12.59 -5.06
C SER A 35 -8.39 13.72 -4.21
N SER A 36 -7.17 13.51 -3.71
CA SER A 36 -6.43 14.51 -2.91
C SER A 36 -5.15 15.00 -3.59
N SER A 37 -4.82 14.44 -4.75
CA SER A 37 -3.52 14.54 -5.40
C SER A 37 -3.63 15.19 -6.79
N SER A 38 -3.04 14.60 -7.81
CA SER A 38 -3.10 15.10 -9.19
C SER A 38 -4.48 14.93 -9.81
N ALA A 39 -4.76 15.76 -10.82
CA ALA A 39 -5.94 15.64 -11.66
C ALA A 39 -5.99 14.26 -12.37
N TYR A 40 -7.19 13.78 -12.62
CA TYR A 40 -7.45 12.49 -13.27
C TYR A 40 -8.30 12.71 -14.54
N ASP A 41 -8.32 11.70 -15.41
CA ASP A 41 -9.23 11.72 -16.57
C ASP A 41 -10.67 11.48 -16.07
N GLU A 42 -11.56 12.43 -16.31
CA GLU A 42 -12.96 12.32 -15.88
C GLU A 42 -13.69 11.16 -16.53
N ASN A 43 -13.31 10.78 -17.74
CA ASN A 43 -13.90 9.63 -18.44
C ASN A 43 -13.65 8.30 -17.73
N VAL A 44 -12.63 8.23 -16.85
CA VAL A 44 -12.35 7.02 -16.09
C VAL A 44 -13.38 6.76 -14.98
N VAL A 45 -14.10 7.81 -14.52
CA VAL A 45 -15.04 7.70 -13.39
C VAL A 45 -16.20 6.75 -13.71
N GLU A 46 -16.81 6.90 -14.88
CA GLU A 46 -17.90 6.00 -15.31
C GLU A 46 -17.41 4.55 -15.41
N LYS A 47 -16.22 4.34 -15.94
CA LYS A 47 -15.62 3.01 -16.01
C LYS A 47 -15.34 2.42 -14.64
N ILE A 48 -14.85 3.24 -13.69
CA ILE A 48 -14.67 2.82 -12.30
C ILE A 48 -16.02 2.39 -11.70
N ILE A 49 -17.04 3.23 -11.79
CA ILE A 49 -18.39 2.94 -11.27
C ILE A 49 -18.90 1.62 -11.85
N GLN A 50 -18.81 1.45 -13.17
CA GLN A 50 -19.26 0.23 -13.84
C GLN A 50 -18.51 -1.01 -13.32
N LYS A 51 -17.18 -0.97 -13.30
CA LYS A 51 -16.36 -2.12 -12.92
C LYS A 51 -16.54 -2.48 -11.44
N PHE A 52 -16.52 -1.49 -10.57
CA PHE A 52 -16.71 -1.74 -9.14
C PHE A 52 -18.14 -2.24 -8.84
N SER A 53 -19.17 -1.72 -9.54
CA SER A 53 -20.54 -2.21 -9.37
C SER A 53 -20.72 -3.64 -9.87
N GLN A 54 -20.04 -4.02 -10.96
CA GLN A 54 -20.03 -5.40 -11.47
C GLN A 54 -19.45 -6.38 -10.42
N GLU A 55 -18.53 -5.90 -9.59
CA GLU A 55 -17.91 -6.67 -8.51
C GLU A 55 -18.67 -6.55 -7.16
N GLY A 56 -19.83 -5.89 -7.17
CA GLY A 56 -20.74 -5.82 -6.03
C GLY A 56 -20.50 -4.65 -5.09
N PHE A 57 -19.64 -3.68 -5.42
CA PHE A 57 -19.51 -2.45 -4.63
C PHE A 57 -20.63 -1.45 -4.95
N ILE A 58 -21.02 -0.67 -3.94
CA ILE A 58 -21.87 0.51 -4.12
C ILE A 58 -20.96 1.74 -4.14
N VAL A 59 -20.80 2.36 -5.31
CA VAL A 59 -19.87 3.48 -5.50
C VAL A 59 -20.55 4.80 -5.26
N ASN A 60 -19.94 5.66 -4.43
CA ASN A 60 -20.40 7.02 -4.17
C ASN A 60 -19.31 8.03 -4.59
N THR A 61 -19.68 9.00 -5.40
CA THR A 61 -18.80 10.03 -5.98
C THR A 61 -18.90 11.39 -5.30
N LYS A 62 -19.59 11.51 -4.17
CA LYS A 62 -19.84 12.76 -3.42
C LYS A 62 -18.58 13.60 -3.18
N TYR A 63 -17.41 12.95 -3.04
CA TYR A 63 -16.14 13.61 -2.76
C TYR A 63 -15.23 13.74 -3.99
N LEU A 64 -15.79 13.55 -5.18
CA LEU A 64 -15.10 13.93 -6.42
C LEU A 64 -15.42 15.37 -6.74
N ASN A 65 -14.38 16.19 -6.81
CA ASN A 65 -14.48 17.62 -7.10
C ASN A 65 -13.19 18.04 -7.81
N GLN A 66 -13.25 18.09 -9.13
CA GLN A 66 -12.09 18.38 -9.95
C GLN A 66 -12.22 19.74 -10.63
N GLN A 67 -11.23 20.59 -10.38
CA GLN A 67 -10.93 21.84 -11.09
C GLN A 67 -9.40 21.96 -11.17
N PRO A 68 -8.75 21.37 -12.19
CA PRO A 68 -7.31 21.25 -12.23
C PRO A 68 -6.60 22.59 -12.12
N THR A 69 -5.54 22.63 -11.32
CA THR A 69 -4.67 23.79 -11.18
C THR A 69 -3.55 23.76 -12.24
N GLU A 70 -2.82 24.87 -12.41
CA GLU A 70 -1.64 24.94 -13.28
C GLU A 70 -0.53 23.95 -12.89
N LEU A 71 -0.46 23.55 -11.62
CA LEU A 71 0.46 22.52 -11.12
C LEU A 71 -0.03 21.09 -11.36
N GLY A 72 -1.18 20.91 -12.02
CA GLY A 72 -1.75 19.61 -12.30
C GLY A 72 -2.41 18.93 -11.10
N TYR A 73 -2.64 19.63 -9.99
CA TYR A 73 -3.43 19.12 -8.87
C TYR A 73 -4.92 19.11 -9.21
N VAL A 74 -5.65 18.19 -8.59
CA VAL A 74 -7.09 18.03 -8.85
C VAL A 74 -7.92 19.27 -8.49
N ASN A 75 -7.42 20.12 -7.58
CA ASN A 75 -8.02 21.39 -7.17
C ASN A 75 -6.99 22.18 -6.34
N THR A 76 -7.34 23.39 -5.89
CA THR A 76 -6.52 24.16 -4.92
C THR A 76 -6.29 23.38 -3.64
N ASP A 77 -5.20 23.67 -2.93
CA ASP A 77 -4.86 23.01 -1.64
C ASP A 77 -6.01 23.18 -0.63
N GLN A 78 -6.61 24.38 -0.57
CA GLN A 78 -7.75 24.64 0.30
C GLN A 78 -8.91 23.70 -0.03
N LYS A 79 -9.33 23.62 -1.29
CA LYS A 79 -10.50 22.83 -1.70
C LYS A 79 -10.26 21.32 -1.52
N ARG A 80 -9.07 20.84 -1.84
CA ARG A 80 -8.68 19.44 -1.59
C ARG A 80 -8.72 19.11 -0.10
N ALA A 81 -8.20 20.01 0.75
CA ALA A 81 -8.20 19.84 2.20
C ALA A 81 -9.64 19.84 2.76
N GLU A 82 -10.49 20.78 2.36
CA GLU A 82 -11.90 20.82 2.74
C GLU A 82 -12.64 19.52 2.37
N THR A 83 -12.44 19.05 1.16
CA THR A 83 -13.02 17.80 0.65
C THR A 83 -12.57 16.59 1.47
N LEU A 84 -11.25 16.46 1.70
CA LEU A 84 -10.69 15.35 2.45
C LEU A 84 -11.13 15.38 3.93
N VAL A 85 -11.09 16.55 4.59
CA VAL A 85 -11.57 16.71 5.97
C VAL A 85 -13.06 16.39 6.07
N SER A 86 -13.87 16.79 5.09
CA SER A 86 -15.29 16.46 5.04
C SER A 86 -15.51 14.96 4.94
N ALA A 87 -14.79 14.29 4.04
CA ALA A 87 -14.87 12.83 3.88
C ALA A 87 -14.43 12.08 5.15
N LEU A 88 -13.33 12.51 5.77
CA LEU A 88 -12.84 11.92 7.01
C LEU A 88 -13.74 12.20 8.21
N SER A 89 -14.55 13.27 8.16
CA SER A 89 -15.51 13.65 9.21
C SER A 89 -16.95 13.15 8.96
N ASP A 90 -17.21 12.48 7.85
CA ASP A 90 -18.55 11.96 7.52
C ASP A 90 -18.76 10.58 8.19
N PRO A 91 -19.74 10.43 9.11
CA PRO A 91 -19.99 9.17 9.80
C PRO A 91 -20.43 8.03 8.89
N ASP A 92 -20.97 8.33 7.69
CA ASP A 92 -21.46 7.33 6.75
C ASP A 92 -20.33 6.74 5.88
N VAL A 93 -19.14 7.36 5.90
CA VAL A 93 -17.96 6.88 5.18
C VAL A 93 -17.25 5.82 5.99
N HIS A 94 -17.10 4.63 5.41
CA HIS A 94 -16.27 3.55 5.97
C HIS A 94 -15.01 3.29 5.12
N TYR A 95 -15.16 3.35 3.80
CA TYR A 95 -14.09 3.12 2.83
C TYR A 95 -13.92 4.35 1.95
N LEU A 96 -12.71 4.92 1.98
CA LEU A 96 -12.28 5.99 1.08
C LEU A 96 -11.31 5.40 0.07
N TRP A 97 -11.73 5.31 -1.19
CA TRP A 97 -10.88 4.79 -2.24
C TRP A 97 -10.38 5.93 -3.14
N PHE A 98 -9.07 6.09 -3.18
CA PHE A 98 -8.45 7.16 -3.95
C PHE A 98 -8.42 6.80 -5.43
N ILE A 99 -8.89 7.73 -6.28
CA ILE A 99 -8.89 7.53 -7.73
C ILE A 99 -7.46 7.45 -8.24
N ARG A 100 -6.63 8.43 -7.86
CA ARG A 100 -5.28 8.58 -8.36
C ARG A 100 -4.34 9.10 -7.28
N GLY A 101 -3.05 8.73 -7.40
CA GLY A 101 -1.93 9.37 -6.73
C GLY A 101 -1.43 10.59 -7.50
N GLY A 102 -0.11 10.73 -7.63
CA GLY A 102 0.55 11.84 -8.31
C GLY A 102 1.30 12.72 -7.34
N ALA A 103 0.81 13.95 -7.09
CA ALA A 103 1.47 14.88 -6.19
C ALA A 103 0.47 15.80 -5.46
N GLY A 104 0.90 16.38 -4.33
CA GLY A 104 0.22 17.46 -3.64
C GLY A 104 -0.56 17.06 -2.38
N ALA A 105 -0.72 15.77 -2.05
CA ALA A 105 -1.41 15.37 -0.83
C ALA A 105 -0.67 15.83 0.44
N LEU A 106 0.65 15.95 0.39
CA LEU A 106 1.45 16.46 1.51
C LEU A 106 1.09 17.90 1.89
N ASN A 107 0.69 18.73 0.92
CA ASN A 107 0.29 20.13 1.15
C ASN A 107 -0.94 20.24 2.07
N LEU A 108 -1.73 19.17 2.16
CA LEU A 108 -2.97 19.14 2.97
C LEU A 108 -2.69 18.91 4.46
N TYR A 109 -1.46 18.56 4.82
CA TYR A 109 -1.10 18.17 6.17
C TYR A 109 -1.43 19.22 7.23
N PRO A 110 -1.19 20.55 7.03
CA PRO A 110 -1.58 21.56 8.00
C PRO A 110 -3.08 21.59 8.30
N ALA A 111 -3.93 21.45 7.28
CA ALA A 111 -5.38 21.44 7.44
C ALA A 111 -5.89 20.16 8.10
N LEU A 112 -5.29 19.00 7.76
CA LEU A 112 -5.57 17.72 8.41
C LEU A 112 -5.24 17.79 9.90
N MET A 113 -4.08 18.34 10.26
CA MET A 113 -3.67 18.50 11.65
C MET A 113 -4.56 19.47 12.42
N ALA A 114 -4.99 20.58 11.80
CA ALA A 114 -5.95 21.50 12.40
C ALA A 114 -7.31 20.84 12.65
N SER A 115 -7.72 19.88 11.84
CA SER A 115 -9.01 19.18 11.94
C SER A 115 -8.91 17.84 12.69
N LYS A 116 -7.75 17.45 13.17
CA LYS A 116 -7.46 16.14 13.75
C LYS A 116 -8.45 15.72 14.85
N GLU A 117 -8.69 16.59 15.82
CA GLU A 117 -9.54 16.24 16.96
C GLU A 117 -11.02 16.08 16.56
N LYS A 118 -11.49 16.82 15.55
CA LYS A 118 -12.81 16.61 14.96
C LYS A 118 -12.89 15.25 14.27
N ILE A 119 -11.91 14.93 13.41
CA ILE A 119 -11.87 13.69 12.64
C ILE A 119 -11.77 12.48 13.58
N LYS A 120 -10.95 12.55 14.62
CA LYS A 120 -10.69 11.46 15.58
C LYS A 120 -11.94 11.01 16.35
N ARG A 121 -12.97 11.88 16.45
CA ARG A 121 -14.24 11.55 17.07
C ARG A 121 -15.17 10.72 16.16
N MET A 122 -14.83 10.63 14.87
CA MET A 122 -15.62 9.86 13.91
C MET A 122 -15.26 8.37 13.96
N PRO A 123 -16.15 7.50 13.47
CA PRO A 123 -15.82 6.11 13.24
C PRO A 123 -14.57 5.99 12.36
N ALA A 124 -13.69 5.06 12.70
CA ALA A 124 -12.49 4.83 11.92
C ALA A 124 -12.83 4.44 10.48
N LYS A 125 -12.04 4.94 9.54
CA LYS A 125 -12.20 4.67 8.11
C LYS A 125 -10.97 3.95 7.57
N ILE A 126 -11.16 3.23 6.47
CA ILE A 126 -10.07 2.60 5.74
C ILE A 126 -9.82 3.43 4.48
N ALA A 127 -8.66 4.08 4.42
CA ALA A 127 -8.15 4.71 3.21
C ALA A 127 -7.52 3.62 2.33
N ILE A 128 -7.81 3.63 1.02
CA ILE A 128 -7.32 2.64 0.05
C ILE A 128 -6.66 3.39 -1.10
N GLY A 129 -5.35 3.21 -1.26
CA GLY A 129 -4.58 3.87 -2.30
C GLY A 129 -3.09 3.55 -2.19
N PHE A 130 -2.24 4.26 -2.91
CA PHE A 130 -0.77 4.23 -2.77
C PHE A 130 -0.13 5.45 -3.45
N SER A 131 1.20 5.49 -3.55
CA SER A 131 1.91 6.63 -4.14
C SER A 131 1.73 7.90 -3.28
N ASP A 132 1.31 9.02 -3.85
CA ASP A 132 1.07 10.29 -3.13
C ASP A 132 0.02 10.17 -1.99
N VAL A 133 -0.86 9.15 -2.05
CA VAL A 133 -1.82 8.84 -0.97
C VAL A 133 -1.11 8.46 0.33
N THR A 134 0.17 8.06 0.27
CA THR A 134 1.03 7.82 1.45
C THR A 134 0.93 8.96 2.47
N ALA A 135 0.81 10.22 2.04
CA ALA A 135 0.65 11.34 2.97
C ALA A 135 -0.62 11.24 3.81
N VAL A 136 -1.72 10.78 3.21
CA VAL A 136 -3.01 10.57 3.91
C VAL A 136 -2.94 9.33 4.80
N GLU A 137 -2.36 8.24 4.32
CA GLU A 137 -2.16 7.01 5.09
C GLU A 137 -1.29 7.25 6.33
N TYR A 138 -0.23 8.05 6.15
CA TYR A 138 0.67 8.44 7.24
C TYR A 138 -0.08 9.26 8.31
N PHE A 139 -0.92 10.22 7.91
CA PHE A 139 -1.79 10.96 8.82
C PHE A 139 -2.79 10.03 9.53
N ALA A 140 -3.49 9.18 8.79
CA ALA A 140 -4.47 8.25 9.34
C ALA A 140 -3.84 7.31 10.38
N GLN A 141 -2.69 6.72 10.08
CA GLN A 141 -1.98 5.84 11.00
C GLN A 141 -1.50 6.56 12.25
N ASN A 142 -0.83 7.71 12.07
CA ASN A 142 -0.05 8.30 13.16
C ASN A 142 -0.88 9.20 14.06
N GLU A 143 -1.84 9.91 13.50
CA GLU A 143 -2.66 10.86 14.23
C GLU A 143 -4.01 10.28 14.66
N LEU A 144 -4.64 9.45 13.80
CA LEU A 144 -5.97 8.90 14.06
C LEU A 144 -5.93 7.46 14.60
N LYS A 145 -4.83 6.74 14.41
CA LYS A 145 -4.69 5.29 14.67
C LYS A 145 -5.66 4.46 13.81
N TRP A 146 -5.95 4.95 12.62
CA TRP A 146 -6.78 4.25 11.64
C TRP A 146 -5.89 3.45 10.68
N PRO A 147 -6.31 2.24 10.32
CA PRO A 147 -5.59 1.46 9.31
C PRO A 147 -5.88 1.99 7.90
N SER A 148 -4.93 1.74 6.99
CA SER A 148 -5.08 2.02 5.57
C SER A 148 -4.63 0.81 4.76
N ILE A 149 -4.99 0.73 3.49
CA ILE A 149 -4.49 -0.28 2.56
C ILE A 149 -3.64 0.42 1.51
N HIS A 150 -2.33 0.22 1.60
CA HIS A 150 -1.36 0.69 0.62
C HIS A 150 -1.27 -0.32 -0.52
N GLY A 151 -1.83 0.03 -1.70
CA GLY A 151 -1.79 -0.91 -2.81
C GLY A 151 -2.57 -0.49 -4.05
N VAL A 152 -3.89 -0.42 -4.01
CA VAL A 152 -4.71 -0.33 -5.23
C VAL A 152 -5.42 1.02 -5.35
N LEU A 153 -5.16 1.76 -6.44
CA LEU A 153 -5.93 2.95 -6.82
C LEU A 153 -7.17 2.56 -7.64
N ALA A 154 -8.23 3.35 -7.55
CA ALA A 154 -9.46 3.06 -8.25
C ALA A 154 -9.31 3.13 -9.79
N SER A 155 -8.42 3.98 -10.31
CA SER A 155 -8.14 4.08 -11.75
C SER A 155 -6.99 3.20 -12.24
N TYR A 156 -6.14 2.70 -11.34
CA TYR A 156 -4.96 1.88 -11.68
C TYR A 156 -5.08 0.48 -11.09
N ASN A 157 -5.83 -0.37 -11.76
CA ASN A 157 -5.99 -1.78 -11.43
C ASN A 157 -6.40 -2.53 -12.71
N LYS A 158 -6.34 -3.85 -12.69
CA LYS A 158 -6.59 -4.67 -13.88
C LYS A 158 -8.03 -4.57 -14.40
N GLU A 159 -9.00 -4.34 -13.51
CA GLU A 159 -10.40 -4.24 -13.86
C GLU A 159 -10.73 -2.96 -14.64
N VAL A 160 -10.08 -1.84 -14.30
CA VAL A 160 -10.32 -0.51 -14.90
C VAL A 160 -9.35 -0.22 -16.03
N SER A 161 -8.06 -0.43 -15.85
CA SER A 161 -7.03 -0.09 -16.84
C SER A 161 -6.90 -1.14 -17.96
N GLY A 162 -7.37 -2.37 -17.71
CA GLY A 162 -7.23 -3.49 -18.62
C GLY A 162 -5.81 -4.06 -18.69
N GLU A 163 -5.62 -5.06 -19.56
CA GLU A 163 -4.34 -5.78 -19.68
C GLU A 163 -3.22 -4.97 -20.32
N ASP A 164 -3.56 -3.86 -21.01
CA ASP A 164 -2.57 -3.02 -21.69
C ASP A 164 -1.71 -2.18 -20.74
N SER A 165 -2.17 -1.99 -19.51
CA SER A 165 -1.41 -1.25 -18.49
C SER A 165 -0.50 -2.16 -17.70
N ILE A 166 0.81 -2.03 -17.89
CA ILE A 166 1.81 -2.81 -17.15
C ILE A 166 1.69 -2.61 -15.63
N ILE A 167 1.42 -1.37 -15.20
CA ILE A 167 1.36 -0.99 -13.78
C ILE A 167 0.18 -1.61 -13.03
N SER A 168 -0.88 -1.98 -13.73
CA SER A 168 -2.11 -2.48 -13.11
C SER A 168 -2.37 -3.97 -13.30
N ARG A 169 -1.50 -4.64 -14.06
CA ARG A 169 -1.75 -6.02 -14.53
C ARG A 169 -2.06 -7.03 -13.43
N ASN A 170 -1.40 -6.89 -12.28
CA ASN A 170 -1.53 -7.81 -11.15
C ASN A 170 -2.15 -7.15 -9.89
N ASN A 171 -2.80 -6.00 -10.05
CA ASN A 171 -3.48 -5.31 -8.96
C ASN A 171 -4.98 -5.42 -9.16
N SER A 172 -5.68 -6.01 -8.21
CA SER A 172 -7.12 -6.25 -8.31
C SER A 172 -7.89 -5.58 -7.20
N ILE A 173 -8.99 -4.91 -7.57
CA ILE A 173 -9.94 -4.38 -6.59
C ILE A 173 -10.60 -5.50 -5.77
N LEU A 174 -10.66 -6.72 -6.32
CA LEU A 174 -11.28 -7.88 -5.67
C LEU A 174 -10.47 -8.41 -4.48
N GLU A 175 -9.18 -8.12 -4.43
CA GLU A 175 -8.33 -8.54 -3.31
C GLU A 175 -8.64 -7.76 -2.03
N ILE A 176 -9.10 -6.51 -2.15
CA ILE A 176 -9.27 -5.59 -1.02
C ILE A 176 -10.24 -6.09 0.05
N PRO A 177 -11.45 -6.60 -0.27
CA PRO A 177 -12.36 -7.15 0.74
C PRO A 177 -11.76 -8.34 1.48
N MET A 178 -10.99 -9.18 0.79
CA MET A 178 -10.32 -10.32 1.39
C MET A 178 -9.18 -9.87 2.31
N ILE A 179 -8.41 -8.86 1.92
CA ILE A 179 -7.35 -8.27 2.73
C ILE A 179 -7.95 -7.67 4.01
N ILE A 180 -9.04 -6.92 3.89
CA ILE A 180 -9.76 -6.35 5.05
C ILE A 180 -10.19 -7.47 5.99
N LYS A 181 -10.77 -8.54 5.47
CA LYS A 181 -11.34 -9.63 6.28
C LYS A 181 -10.30 -10.58 6.83
N LYS A 182 -9.35 -11.02 6.02
CA LYS A 182 -8.40 -12.10 6.37
C LYS A 182 -6.96 -11.60 6.62
N GLY A 183 -6.60 -10.44 6.07
CA GLY A 183 -5.22 -9.95 6.06
C GLY A 183 -4.45 -10.43 4.84
N VAL A 184 -3.13 -10.38 4.94
CA VAL A 184 -2.20 -10.79 3.88
C VAL A 184 -1.18 -11.79 4.40
N GLU A 185 -0.70 -12.64 3.49
CA GLU A 185 0.44 -13.52 3.73
C GLU A 185 1.27 -13.60 2.46
N TYR A 186 2.51 -13.09 2.52
CA TYR A 186 3.43 -13.05 1.39
C TYR A 186 4.70 -13.82 1.74
N SER A 187 5.25 -14.54 0.77
CA SER A 187 6.52 -15.25 0.85
C SER A 187 7.54 -14.62 -0.10
N GLY A 188 8.82 -14.94 0.09
CA GLY A 188 9.87 -14.46 -0.80
C GLY A 188 10.49 -13.12 -0.38
N LEU A 189 10.35 -12.71 0.88
CA LEU A 189 11.09 -11.57 1.43
C LEU A 189 12.56 -11.97 1.55
N GLU A 190 13.44 -11.44 0.70
CA GLU A 190 14.87 -11.69 0.73
C GLU A 190 15.54 -10.93 1.88
N LEU A 191 16.14 -11.64 2.84
CA LEU A 191 16.93 -11.01 3.91
C LEU A 191 18.30 -10.58 3.34
N ILE A 192 18.55 -9.27 3.33
CA ILE A 192 19.76 -8.69 2.72
C ILE A 192 20.94 -8.65 3.69
N ASN A 193 20.69 -8.53 5.00
CA ASN A 193 21.73 -8.55 6.03
C ASN A 193 21.41 -9.58 7.12
N ASN A 194 22.47 -10.16 7.72
CA ASN A 194 22.33 -11.20 8.73
C ASN A 194 22.12 -10.64 10.17
N ARG A 195 21.34 -9.56 10.33
CA ARG A 195 21.15 -8.92 11.65
C ARG A 195 20.22 -9.70 12.56
N SER A 196 19.27 -10.43 12.02
CA SER A 196 18.41 -11.35 12.79
C SER A 196 17.77 -12.37 11.86
N ARG A 197 17.78 -13.64 12.25
CA ARG A 197 16.97 -14.71 11.67
C ARG A 197 15.80 -15.10 12.59
N LYS A 198 15.54 -14.30 13.64
CA LYS A 198 14.41 -14.52 14.54
C LYS A 198 13.13 -13.93 13.93
N ASN A 199 12.00 -14.41 14.39
CA ASN A 199 10.71 -13.82 14.05
C ASN A 199 10.67 -12.36 14.52
N ILE A 200 10.18 -11.48 13.66
CA ILE A 200 10.10 -10.03 13.89
C ILE A 200 8.65 -9.62 13.84
N SER A 201 8.16 -9.04 14.93
CA SER A 201 6.81 -8.49 14.99
C SER A 201 6.86 -6.97 15.09
N GLY A 202 5.92 -6.28 14.45
CA GLY A 202 5.82 -4.82 14.54
C GLY A 202 4.63 -4.27 13.76
N ILE A 203 4.38 -2.98 13.95
CA ILE A 203 3.34 -2.27 13.20
C ILE A 203 3.91 -1.85 11.85
N ILE A 204 3.23 -2.18 10.75
CA ILE A 204 3.60 -1.71 9.42
C ILE A 204 3.39 -0.20 9.31
N SER A 205 4.40 0.49 8.81
CA SER A 205 4.37 1.92 8.49
C SER A 205 5.23 2.19 7.26
N GLY A 206 5.05 3.34 6.61
CA GLY A 206 5.84 3.70 5.43
C GLY A 206 4.97 3.95 4.21
N GLY A 207 5.38 3.45 3.05
CA GLY A 207 4.81 3.68 1.73
C GLY A 207 5.82 4.35 0.81
N ASN A 208 5.43 5.39 0.07
CA ASN A 208 6.33 6.12 -0.82
C ASN A 208 7.43 6.84 -0.04
N LEU A 209 8.69 6.51 -0.33
CA LEU A 209 9.84 6.99 0.45
C LEU A 209 10.05 8.51 0.30
N THR A 210 9.82 9.09 -0.86
CA THR A 210 9.92 10.55 -1.08
C THR A 210 8.96 11.30 -0.16
N LEU A 211 7.72 10.82 0.00
CA LEU A 211 6.72 11.44 0.88
C LEU A 211 7.14 11.33 2.36
N ILE A 212 7.60 10.15 2.76
CA ILE A 212 8.08 9.92 4.13
C ILE A 212 9.33 10.76 4.43
N GLN A 213 10.28 10.84 3.47
CA GLN A 213 11.48 11.67 3.58
C GLN A 213 11.14 13.15 3.77
N SER A 214 10.12 13.65 3.07
CA SER A 214 9.67 15.05 3.17
C SER A 214 9.21 15.44 4.58
N LEU A 215 8.89 14.46 5.42
CA LEU A 215 8.48 14.67 6.82
C LEU A 215 9.63 14.57 7.82
N PHE A 216 10.82 14.11 7.40
CA PHE A 216 11.97 13.97 8.31
C PHE A 216 12.37 15.31 8.92
N SER A 217 12.61 15.29 10.23
CA SER A 217 12.97 16.48 11.02
C SER A 217 11.91 17.59 11.05
N THR A 218 10.70 17.31 10.60
CA THR A 218 9.54 18.19 10.78
C THR A 218 8.77 17.82 12.04
N LYS A 219 7.88 18.70 12.49
CA LYS A 219 6.94 18.40 13.60
C LYS A 219 5.97 17.26 13.32
N TYR A 220 5.90 16.78 12.09
CA TYR A 220 5.04 15.70 11.63
C TYR A 220 5.75 14.34 11.57
N GLU A 221 7.04 14.31 11.84
CA GLU A 221 7.80 13.08 11.85
C GLU A 221 7.38 12.15 12.99
N ILE A 222 7.28 10.86 12.70
CA ILE A 222 6.91 9.84 13.70
C ILE A 222 8.12 9.21 14.37
N ASN A 223 7.87 8.56 15.48
CA ASN A 223 8.81 7.62 16.05
C ASN A 223 8.78 6.29 15.27
N TYR A 224 9.94 5.86 14.78
CA TYR A 224 10.10 4.63 14.00
C TYR A 224 10.37 3.38 14.85
N GLN A 225 10.56 3.53 16.17
CA GLN A 225 10.74 2.39 17.06
C GLN A 225 9.53 1.44 17.01
N ASN A 226 9.80 0.14 17.11
CA ASN A 226 8.79 -0.93 17.08
C ASN A 226 7.96 -1.00 15.80
N LYS A 227 8.43 -0.41 14.69
CA LYS A 227 7.78 -0.46 13.38
C LYS A 227 8.55 -1.34 12.41
N ILE A 228 7.82 -2.02 11.56
CA ILE A 228 8.32 -2.60 10.33
C ILE A 228 8.02 -1.59 9.24
N LEU A 229 9.05 -0.99 8.66
CA LEU A 229 8.90 0.01 7.62
C LEU A 229 8.84 -0.66 6.25
N ILE A 230 7.89 -0.24 5.44
CA ILE A 230 7.86 -0.58 4.02
C ILE A 230 8.17 0.67 3.21
N PHE A 231 9.09 0.56 2.24
CA PHE A 231 9.45 1.68 1.37
C PHE A 231 9.45 1.26 -0.08
N GLU A 232 8.80 2.04 -0.90
CA GLU A 232 8.83 1.97 -2.35
C GLU A 232 8.96 3.39 -2.92
N ASP A 233 9.30 3.53 -4.19
CA ASP A 233 9.28 4.83 -4.85
C ASP A 233 9.27 4.67 -6.37
N THR A 234 8.96 5.78 -7.06
CA THR A 234 9.05 5.87 -8.51
C THR A 234 9.61 7.23 -8.93
N GLY A 235 10.28 7.27 -10.09
CA GLY A 235 10.85 8.51 -10.60
C GLY A 235 12.14 8.97 -9.90
N VAL A 236 12.59 8.28 -8.86
CA VAL A 236 13.88 8.56 -8.20
C VAL A 236 15.00 7.77 -8.88
N SER A 237 16.17 8.40 -9.08
CA SER A 237 17.36 7.69 -9.54
C SER A 237 17.98 6.89 -8.40
N TYR A 238 18.77 5.86 -8.74
CA TYR A 238 19.52 5.10 -7.73
C TYR A 238 20.47 5.98 -6.89
N ARG A 239 20.98 7.10 -7.45
CA ARG A 239 21.79 8.08 -6.71
C ARG A 239 20.96 8.91 -5.71
N GLN A 240 19.71 9.23 -6.05
CA GLN A 240 18.79 9.88 -5.11
C GLN A 240 18.42 8.92 -3.98
N LEU A 241 18.08 7.66 -4.32
CA LEU A 241 17.86 6.63 -3.32
C LEU A 241 19.05 6.47 -2.38
N ASP A 242 20.27 6.40 -2.90
CA ASP A 242 21.49 6.29 -2.08
C ASP A 242 21.62 7.44 -1.07
N ARG A 243 21.40 8.70 -1.51
CA ARG A 243 21.41 9.87 -0.60
C ARG A 243 20.33 9.77 0.47
N THR A 244 19.11 9.37 0.10
CA THR A 244 18.00 9.23 1.05
C THR A 244 18.28 8.15 2.08
N LEU A 245 18.86 7.02 1.68
CA LEU A 245 19.21 5.95 2.60
C LEU A 245 20.36 6.35 3.55
N HIS A 246 21.34 7.13 3.07
CA HIS A 246 22.35 7.73 3.96
C HIS A 246 21.74 8.72 4.96
N GLN A 247 20.73 9.51 4.57
CA GLN A 247 20.02 10.37 5.50
C GLN A 247 19.36 9.54 6.63
N LEU A 248 18.80 8.37 6.32
CA LEU A 248 18.26 7.45 7.33
C LEU A 248 19.35 6.94 8.29
N LEU A 249 20.55 6.59 7.77
CA LEU A 249 21.68 6.16 8.61
C LEU A 249 22.19 7.26 9.56
N PHE A 250 22.16 8.53 9.10
CA PHE A 250 22.60 9.67 9.92
C PHE A 250 21.57 10.13 10.95
N LYS A 251 20.34 9.65 10.79
CA LYS A 251 19.24 10.08 11.63
C LYS A 251 19.37 9.51 13.04
N LYS A 252 19.38 10.40 14.06
CA LYS A 252 19.38 10.00 15.47
C LYS A 252 18.13 9.18 15.81
N ASN A 253 18.33 8.11 16.59
CA ASN A 253 17.24 7.25 17.06
C ASN A 253 16.41 6.57 15.95
N PHE A 254 16.96 6.43 14.74
CA PHE A 254 16.33 5.66 13.69
C PHE A 254 16.60 4.15 13.92
N ALA A 255 15.69 3.51 14.62
CA ALA A 255 15.82 2.11 15.03
C ALA A 255 14.48 1.36 14.81
N PRO A 256 14.06 1.15 13.55
CA PRO A 256 12.91 0.31 13.26
C PRO A 256 13.20 -1.16 13.62
N HIS A 257 12.15 -1.98 13.79
CA HIS A 257 12.31 -3.42 13.94
C HIS A 257 12.83 -4.09 12.69
N ALA A 258 12.42 -3.59 11.51
CA ALA A 258 12.91 -4.00 10.21
C ALA A 258 12.55 -2.96 9.14
N ILE A 259 13.23 -3.03 7.99
CA ILE A 259 12.81 -2.34 6.77
C ILE A 259 12.62 -3.35 5.65
N ILE A 260 11.53 -3.21 4.91
CA ILE A 260 11.26 -3.96 3.67
C ILE A 260 11.29 -2.97 2.52
N PHE A 261 12.23 -3.13 1.60
CA PHE A 261 12.30 -2.34 0.38
C PHE A 261 11.54 -3.03 -0.74
N GLY A 262 10.59 -2.30 -1.33
CA GLY A 262 9.87 -2.68 -2.53
C GLY A 262 10.59 -2.27 -3.82
N GLN A 263 9.81 -1.94 -4.85
CA GLN A 263 10.34 -1.52 -6.14
C GLN A 263 10.67 -0.03 -6.14
N PHE A 264 11.84 0.32 -6.68
CA PHE A 264 12.34 1.70 -6.85
C PHE A 264 12.69 2.05 -8.30
N TYR A 265 12.73 1.09 -9.17
CA TYR A 265 13.08 1.27 -10.58
C TYR A 265 11.81 1.33 -11.45
N PRO A 266 11.81 2.11 -12.53
CA PRO A 266 10.75 2.07 -13.52
C PRO A 266 10.58 0.66 -14.11
N GLU A 267 9.36 0.23 -14.36
CA GLU A 267 9.03 -1.13 -14.81
C GLU A 267 9.81 -1.54 -16.09
N LYS A 268 10.00 -0.60 -17.02
CA LYS A 268 10.73 -0.83 -18.28
C LYS A 268 12.27 -0.69 -18.15
N SER A 269 12.80 -0.59 -16.93
CA SER A 269 14.24 -0.48 -16.72
C SER A 269 14.98 -1.73 -17.20
N ALA A 270 16.16 -1.53 -17.80
CA ALA A 270 17.06 -2.64 -18.12
C ALA A 270 17.54 -3.33 -16.82
N GLU A 271 17.81 -4.63 -16.88
CA GLU A 271 18.24 -5.41 -15.73
C GLU A 271 19.48 -4.81 -15.02
N LYS A 272 20.46 -4.31 -15.80
CA LYS A 272 21.63 -3.62 -15.24
C LYS A 272 21.26 -2.42 -14.34
N ASP A 273 20.20 -1.69 -14.70
CA ASP A 273 19.75 -0.53 -13.93
C ASP A 273 19.00 -0.98 -12.66
N LYS A 274 18.15 -2.02 -12.75
CA LYS A 274 17.49 -2.64 -11.59
C LYS A 274 18.52 -3.11 -10.56
N LEU A 275 19.62 -3.71 -11.02
CA LEU A 275 20.72 -4.15 -10.16
C LEU A 275 21.41 -3.00 -9.42
N LEU A 276 21.45 -1.77 -9.97
CA LEU A 276 22.00 -0.61 -9.27
C LEU A 276 21.15 -0.21 -8.07
N TYR A 277 19.82 -0.22 -8.19
CA TYR A 277 18.95 0.02 -7.05
C TYR A 277 19.12 -1.04 -5.95
N LYS A 278 19.15 -2.32 -6.33
CA LYS A 278 19.42 -3.40 -5.37
C LYS A 278 20.81 -3.26 -4.72
N LYS A 279 21.82 -2.80 -5.46
CA LYS A 279 23.15 -2.53 -4.92
C LYS A 279 23.15 -1.44 -3.86
N VAL A 280 22.40 -0.34 -4.09
CA VAL A 280 22.24 0.75 -3.11
C VAL A 280 21.58 0.21 -1.83
N ILE A 281 20.48 -0.53 -1.95
CA ILE A 281 19.80 -1.16 -0.81
C ILE A 281 20.76 -2.10 -0.06
N THR A 282 21.55 -2.90 -0.78
CA THR A 282 22.54 -3.81 -0.17
C THR A 282 23.63 -3.05 0.59
N ASN A 283 24.12 -1.93 0.05
CA ASN A 283 25.12 -1.11 0.72
C ASN A 283 24.57 -0.46 2.00
N PHE A 284 23.33 0.02 1.97
CA PHE A 284 22.62 0.49 3.15
C PHE A 284 22.48 -0.63 4.20
N ALA A 285 22.03 -1.81 3.77
CA ALA A 285 21.79 -2.95 4.66
C ALA A 285 23.04 -3.39 5.42
N LYS A 286 24.24 -3.29 4.81
CA LYS A 286 25.53 -3.60 5.47
C LYS A 286 25.80 -2.69 6.67
N GLN A 287 25.32 -1.45 6.64
CA GLN A 287 25.52 -0.43 7.67
C GLN A 287 24.38 -0.39 8.69
N ALA A 288 23.20 -0.85 8.33
CA ALA A 288 22.02 -0.85 9.19
C ALA A 288 22.24 -1.77 10.41
N SER A 289 21.76 -1.32 11.58
CA SER A 289 21.80 -2.11 12.84
C SER A 289 20.59 -3.03 13.02
N PHE A 290 19.63 -2.99 12.11
CA PHE A 290 18.38 -3.73 12.10
C PHE A 290 18.25 -4.57 10.82
N PRO A 291 17.33 -5.57 10.80
CA PRO A 291 17.06 -6.40 9.63
C PRO A 291 16.56 -5.58 8.43
N VAL A 292 17.11 -5.88 7.25
CA VAL A 292 16.73 -5.26 5.99
C VAL A 292 16.33 -6.35 5.00
N PHE A 293 15.14 -6.21 4.44
CA PHE A 293 14.57 -7.11 3.46
C PHE A 293 14.38 -6.43 2.12
N TYR A 294 14.39 -7.21 1.06
CA TYR A 294 14.04 -6.80 -0.30
C TYR A 294 12.85 -7.62 -0.79
N TYR A 295 11.81 -6.93 -1.26
CA TYR A 295 10.58 -7.53 -1.73
C TYR A 295 9.98 -6.71 -2.87
N PRO A 296 10.42 -6.89 -4.14
CA PRO A 296 10.09 -6.02 -5.25
C PRO A 296 8.64 -6.17 -5.78
N PHE A 297 7.77 -6.86 -5.05
CA PHE A 297 6.39 -7.11 -5.45
C PHE A 297 5.39 -6.08 -4.89
N PHE A 298 5.85 -4.96 -4.32
CA PHE A 298 5.01 -3.83 -3.99
C PHE A 298 5.65 -2.52 -4.46
N GLY A 299 4.80 -1.51 -4.76
CA GLY A 299 5.20 -0.24 -5.33
C GLY A 299 4.69 -0.05 -6.77
N HIS A 300 5.42 0.74 -7.57
CA HIS A 300 5.00 1.15 -8.92
C HIS A 300 5.39 0.16 -10.03
N GLY A 301 5.45 -1.12 -9.73
CA GLY A 301 5.75 -2.18 -10.69
C GLY A 301 4.52 -2.82 -11.31
N ALA A 302 4.75 -3.87 -12.12
CA ALA A 302 3.70 -4.71 -12.68
C ALA A 302 2.86 -5.40 -11.60
N THR A 303 3.47 -5.66 -10.44
CA THR A 303 2.83 -6.22 -9.25
C THR A 303 2.93 -5.22 -8.12
N ASN A 304 1.80 -4.90 -7.49
CA ASN A 304 1.74 -4.10 -6.28
C ASN A 304 0.89 -4.82 -5.24
N GLN A 305 1.50 -5.71 -4.50
CA GLN A 305 0.84 -6.46 -3.42
C GLN A 305 0.52 -5.52 -2.26
N PRO A 306 -0.77 -5.40 -1.86
CA PRO A 306 -1.16 -4.44 -0.84
C PRO A 306 -0.67 -4.79 0.56
N PHE A 307 -0.34 -3.78 1.36
CA PHE A 307 -0.08 -3.90 2.79
C PHE A 307 -1.11 -3.13 3.61
N ILE A 308 -1.41 -3.63 4.81
CA ILE A 308 -2.24 -2.92 5.77
C ILE A 308 -1.35 -2.03 6.63
N ILE A 309 -1.33 -0.73 6.32
CA ILE A 309 -0.63 0.28 7.12
C ILE A 309 -1.34 0.45 8.46
N GLY A 310 -0.57 0.57 9.54
CA GLY A 310 -1.12 0.73 10.89
C GLY A 310 -1.50 -0.57 11.58
N ASN A 311 -1.38 -1.72 10.91
CA ASN A 311 -1.66 -3.03 11.49
C ASN A 311 -0.37 -3.80 11.83
N ASN A 312 -0.46 -4.73 12.78
CA ASN A 312 0.66 -5.60 13.13
C ASN A 312 0.99 -6.57 11.99
N ALA A 313 2.28 -6.83 11.85
CA ALA A 313 2.79 -7.87 10.97
C ALA A 313 3.81 -8.73 11.71
N ASP A 314 3.91 -9.98 11.29
CA ASP A 314 4.92 -10.94 11.73
C ASP A 314 5.75 -11.36 10.52
N ILE A 315 7.08 -11.12 10.56
CA ILE A 315 8.03 -11.67 9.59
C ILE A 315 8.59 -12.95 10.18
N ILE A 316 8.47 -14.04 9.43
CA ILE A 316 8.88 -15.39 9.84
C ILE A 316 9.99 -15.85 8.91
N CYS A 317 11.17 -16.11 9.48
CA CYS A 317 12.36 -16.56 8.76
C CYS A 317 12.74 -17.99 9.18
N SER A 318 13.13 -18.81 8.22
CA SER A 318 13.73 -20.12 8.47
C SER A 318 15.26 -19.99 8.58
N GLU A 319 15.88 -20.77 9.46
CA GLU A 319 17.34 -20.81 9.57
C GLU A 319 18.02 -21.34 8.29
N GLN A 320 17.28 -22.12 7.51
CA GLN A 320 17.78 -22.79 6.30
C GLN A 320 17.57 -21.96 5.01
N SER A 321 16.89 -20.81 5.09
CA SER A 321 16.57 -20.00 3.91
C SER A 321 16.92 -18.53 4.11
N SER A 322 17.41 -17.88 3.06
CA SER A 322 17.54 -16.42 2.99
C SER A 322 16.19 -15.71 2.72
N PHE A 323 15.14 -16.47 2.46
CA PHE A 323 13.79 -15.94 2.21
C PHE A 323 12.89 -16.15 3.41
N CYS A 324 12.18 -15.10 3.74
CA CYS A 324 11.21 -15.04 4.83
C CYS A 324 9.79 -14.88 4.27
N SER A 325 8.80 -15.04 5.13
CA SER A 325 7.41 -14.66 4.87
C SER A 325 6.97 -13.54 5.79
N ILE A 326 5.96 -12.78 5.36
CA ILE A 326 5.30 -11.77 6.19
C ILE A 326 3.81 -12.06 6.24
N LYS A 327 3.23 -11.90 7.44
CA LYS A 327 1.81 -12.10 7.68
C LYS A 327 1.21 -10.93 8.44
N GLN A 328 0.06 -10.45 7.97
CA GLN A 328 -0.79 -9.49 8.69
C GLN A 328 -2.18 -10.08 8.86
N LYS A 329 -2.77 -9.90 10.04
CA LYS A 329 -4.19 -10.24 10.27
C LYS A 329 -5.08 -9.19 9.63
N GLY A 330 -6.30 -9.58 9.28
CA GLY A 330 -7.32 -8.65 8.78
C GLY A 330 -7.67 -7.55 9.78
N ILE A 331 -8.33 -6.53 9.29
CA ILE A 331 -8.72 -5.37 10.09
C ILE A 331 -9.91 -5.74 10.98
N LYS A 332 -9.75 -5.59 12.30
CA LYS A 332 -10.85 -5.89 13.25
C LYS A 332 -11.94 -4.84 13.16
N GLN A 333 -13.10 -5.21 12.65
CA GLN A 333 -14.25 -4.31 12.47
C GLN A 333 -14.97 -3.88 13.78
N LYS A 334 -14.53 -4.34 14.95
CA LYS A 334 -15.24 -4.08 16.23
C LYS A 334 -15.47 -2.60 16.56
N ASN A 335 -14.72 -1.68 16.00
CA ASN A 335 -14.87 -0.24 16.22
C ASN A 335 -15.71 0.48 15.16
N TYR A 336 -16.14 -0.22 14.09
CA TYR A 336 -16.82 0.36 12.95
C TYR A 336 -18.35 0.31 13.05
N ARG A 337 -18.92 -0.58 13.88
CA ARG A 337 -20.39 -0.80 13.99
C ARG A 337 -21.09 -0.17 15.19
N LYS A 338 -20.40 0.43 16.15
CA LYS A 338 -21.04 0.93 17.38
C LYS A 338 -21.97 2.12 17.21
N VAL A 339 -22.03 2.78 16.06
CA VAL A 339 -22.86 3.97 15.82
C VAL A 339 -24.22 3.65 15.20
N GLN A 340 -24.43 2.50 14.60
CA GLN A 340 -25.70 2.14 13.98
C GLN A 340 -26.82 1.74 14.97
N TRP A 341 -26.48 1.37 16.22
CA TRP A 341 -27.47 0.90 17.22
C TRP A 341 -28.11 2.03 18.04
N LEU A 342 -27.57 3.24 18.02
CA LEU A 342 -28.10 4.36 18.81
C LEU A 342 -29.15 5.24 18.08
N ARG A 343 -29.49 4.95 16.82
CA ARG A 343 -30.46 5.70 16.03
C ARG A 343 -31.87 5.05 15.92
N ASN A 344 -32.02 3.85 16.44
CA ASN A 344 -33.34 3.15 16.37
C ASN A 344 -34.11 3.12 17.70
N GLU A 345 -33.69 3.89 18.69
CA GLU A 345 -34.41 4.04 19.95
C GLU A 345 -34.65 5.54 20.27
N SER A 346 -35.25 6.28 19.34
CA SER A 346 -35.88 7.60 19.67
C SER A 346 -37.08 7.84 18.78
#